data_c3bb5f6e702a955092746e91db61fd79
#
_entry.id   c3bb5f6e702a955092746e91db61fd79
#
_cell.length_a   1.000
_cell.length_b   1.000
_cell.length_c   1.000
_cell.angle_alpha   90.00
_cell.angle_beta   90.00
_cell.angle_gamma   90.00
#
_symmetry.space_group_name_H-M   'P 1'
#
loop_
_entity.id
_entity.type
_entity.pdbx_description
1 polymer ?
#
loop_
_entity_poly.entity_id
_entity_poly.type
_entity_poly.pdbx_seq_one_letter_code
_entity_poly.pdbx_strand_id
1 'polypeptide(L)'
;MGNYAYQLLLVEPGGSGYRDVTELVQSISWTGSKNQVARELSAALAVPRDGSVEPPELEEGAALIFREGGRQRFTGQLVTATTSTQSSIVNLSALDGGRFLAGNQGWYKFTQATPEQAARTICADQGIQVGRLASTGIALGRKFPGVALDQIISTLYTMAGERNGKRYLTRFTGEGALEVLEKPGAASLEIAQTMGVTNTWDITGLCNRVAIYSENGGLLRCVEDGASQRRNGTLQRVVTQRKGKDAAAEARAVLEDNALQQNLTVEVLSPPMEFICGEAVILRDTGSGVSGLFWVDGDTHTWKNGQHLGKFKLNYRNTMNEVSAGREI
;
A
#
# COMPACT_ATOMS: atom_id res chain seq x y z
N MET A 1 28.88 -13.79 -17.38
CA MET A 1 27.86 -13.17 -16.53
C MET A 1 26.94 -12.36 -17.41
N GLY A 2 25.67 -12.69 -17.46
CA GLY A 2 24.68 -11.93 -18.20
C GLY A 2 24.62 -10.50 -17.65
N ASN A 3 24.48 -9.50 -18.52
CA ASN A 3 24.37 -8.10 -18.11
C ASN A 3 22.89 -7.81 -17.76
N TYR A 4 22.45 -8.32 -16.59
CA TYR A 4 21.09 -8.10 -16.11
C TYR A 4 20.98 -6.71 -15.48
N ALA A 5 19.87 -6.00 -15.75
CA ALA A 5 19.58 -4.71 -15.14
C ALA A 5 19.26 -4.81 -13.64
N TYR A 6 19.05 -6.02 -13.15
CA TYR A 6 18.71 -6.33 -11.75
C TYR A 6 19.52 -7.53 -11.24
N GLN A 7 19.50 -7.70 -9.91
CA GLN A 7 20.08 -8.82 -9.19
C GLN A 7 19.08 -9.34 -8.15
N LEU A 8 18.90 -10.66 -8.09
CA LEU A 8 18.10 -11.35 -7.08
C LEU A 8 18.98 -12.28 -6.25
N LEU A 9 19.04 -12.01 -4.96
CA LEU A 9 19.81 -12.81 -4.00
C LEU A 9 18.84 -13.55 -3.06
N LEU A 10 19.04 -14.85 -2.94
CA LEU A 10 18.43 -15.67 -1.90
C LEU A 10 19.39 -15.73 -0.72
N VAL A 11 18.93 -15.23 0.43
CA VAL A 11 19.69 -15.16 1.68
C VAL A 11 19.30 -16.33 2.56
N GLU A 12 20.30 -17.05 3.06
CA GLU A 12 20.12 -18.17 3.98
C GLU A 12 19.54 -17.74 5.33
N PRO A 13 18.84 -18.62 6.03
CA PRO A 13 18.34 -18.34 7.37
C PRO A 13 19.46 -17.85 8.30
N GLY A 14 19.17 -16.80 9.07
CA GLY A 14 20.16 -16.19 9.96
C GLY A 14 21.19 -15.30 9.27
N GLY A 15 21.11 -15.11 7.96
CA GLY A 15 22.00 -14.20 7.22
C GLY A 15 23.44 -14.69 7.07
N SER A 16 23.69 -16.02 7.20
CA SER A 16 25.03 -16.63 7.16
C SER A 16 25.68 -16.61 5.76
N GLY A 17 24.84 -16.54 4.72
CA GLY A 17 25.28 -16.50 3.33
C GLY A 17 24.18 -16.05 2.40
N TYR A 18 24.52 -15.90 1.14
CA TYR A 18 23.54 -15.68 0.08
C TYR A 18 23.95 -16.38 -1.21
N ARG A 19 22.97 -16.74 -2.01
CA ARG A 19 23.14 -17.25 -3.36
C ARG A 19 22.56 -16.28 -4.37
N ASP A 20 23.33 -15.94 -5.38
CA ASP A 20 22.81 -15.18 -6.54
C ASP A 20 22.01 -16.13 -7.43
N VAL A 21 20.71 -15.88 -7.53
CA VAL A 21 19.77 -16.67 -8.35
C VAL A 21 19.28 -15.90 -9.58
N THR A 22 19.93 -14.80 -9.92
CA THR A 22 19.54 -13.90 -11.02
C THR A 22 19.42 -14.62 -12.35
N GLU A 23 20.36 -15.55 -12.67
CA GLU A 23 20.35 -16.29 -13.93
C GLU A 23 19.20 -17.30 -14.05
N LEU A 24 18.58 -17.69 -12.91
CA LEU A 24 17.43 -18.58 -12.89
C LEU A 24 16.09 -17.86 -13.06
N VAL A 25 16.10 -16.53 -12.97
CA VAL A 25 14.87 -15.73 -12.96
C VAL A 25 14.20 -15.75 -14.32
N GLN A 26 12.94 -16.22 -14.36
CA GLN A 26 12.04 -16.05 -15.50
C GLN A 26 11.22 -14.76 -15.41
N SER A 27 10.78 -14.44 -14.21
CA SER A 27 10.05 -13.19 -13.95
C SER A 27 10.20 -12.78 -12.49
N ILE A 28 10.17 -11.47 -12.25
CA ILE A 28 10.04 -10.85 -10.93
C ILE A 28 8.86 -9.91 -10.98
N SER A 29 8.09 -9.86 -9.89
CA SER A 29 7.06 -8.86 -9.67
C SER A 29 7.26 -8.22 -8.30
N TRP A 30 7.37 -6.89 -8.26
CA TRP A 30 7.52 -6.09 -7.04
C TRP A 30 6.32 -5.17 -6.91
N THR A 31 5.51 -5.38 -5.85
CA THR A 31 4.19 -4.76 -5.72
C THR A 31 4.04 -4.02 -4.40
N GLY A 32 3.37 -2.88 -4.44
CA GLY A 32 3.00 -2.11 -3.27
C GLY A 32 1.62 -1.48 -3.39
N SER A 33 0.99 -1.21 -2.26
CA SER A 33 -0.33 -0.58 -2.19
C SER A 33 -0.45 0.30 -0.95
N LYS A 34 -1.19 1.41 -1.05
CA LYS A 34 -1.43 2.30 0.09
C LYS A 34 -2.18 1.63 1.24
N ASN A 35 -2.93 0.56 0.96
CA ASN A 35 -3.75 -0.15 1.94
C ASN A 35 -2.99 -1.29 2.64
N GLN A 36 -1.73 -1.52 2.26
CA GLN A 36 -0.88 -2.57 2.82
C GLN A 36 0.46 -1.96 3.21
N VAL A 37 0.89 -2.20 4.44
CA VAL A 37 2.19 -1.73 4.91
C VAL A 37 3.34 -2.54 4.33
N ALA A 38 3.13 -3.84 4.06
CA ALA A 38 4.12 -4.72 3.46
C ALA A 38 4.08 -4.63 1.92
N ARG A 39 5.25 -4.50 1.31
CA ARG A 39 5.44 -4.74 -0.13
C ARG A 39 5.79 -6.20 -0.36
N GLU A 40 5.38 -6.71 -1.50
CA GLU A 40 5.64 -8.09 -1.92
C GLU A 40 6.62 -8.13 -3.08
N LEU A 41 7.56 -9.07 -3.01
CA LEU A 41 8.39 -9.48 -4.13
C LEU A 41 8.11 -10.95 -4.45
N SER A 42 7.58 -11.20 -5.64
CA SER A 42 7.37 -12.55 -6.16
C SER A 42 8.36 -12.83 -7.28
N ALA A 43 8.92 -14.04 -7.32
CA ALA A 43 9.84 -14.46 -8.37
C ALA A 43 9.50 -15.86 -8.87
N ALA A 44 9.61 -16.08 -10.18
CA ALA A 44 9.57 -17.39 -10.81
C ALA A 44 10.99 -17.74 -11.27
N LEU A 45 11.55 -18.84 -10.72
CA LEU A 45 12.87 -19.33 -11.05
C LEU A 45 12.76 -20.58 -11.94
N ALA A 46 13.49 -20.62 -13.04
CA ALA A 46 13.64 -21.81 -13.85
C ALA A 46 14.78 -22.68 -13.28
N VAL A 47 14.43 -23.83 -12.76
CA VAL A 47 15.41 -24.80 -12.21
C VAL A 47 15.32 -26.09 -13.04
N PRO A 48 16.24 -26.29 -14.02
CA PRO A 48 16.24 -27.49 -14.83
C PRO A 48 16.38 -28.75 -13.97
N ARG A 49 15.73 -29.83 -14.39
CA ARG A 49 15.74 -31.10 -13.66
C ARG A 49 16.78 -32.08 -14.14
N ASP A 50 17.51 -31.73 -15.16
CA ASP A 50 18.58 -32.53 -15.76
C ASP A 50 19.87 -32.53 -14.93
N GLY A 51 19.88 -31.85 -13.79
CA GLY A 51 21.03 -31.69 -12.92
C GLY A 51 22.06 -30.68 -13.41
N SER A 52 21.78 -29.95 -14.48
CA SER A 52 22.65 -28.89 -15.01
C SER A 52 22.80 -27.70 -14.08
N VAL A 53 21.82 -27.51 -13.23
CA VAL A 53 21.78 -26.41 -12.22
C VAL A 53 21.41 -27.03 -10.87
N GLU A 54 22.20 -26.72 -9.86
CA GLU A 54 21.88 -27.08 -8.48
C GLU A 54 20.64 -26.29 -8.03
N PRO A 55 19.59 -26.94 -7.51
CA PRO A 55 18.41 -26.23 -6.98
C PRO A 55 18.82 -25.30 -5.84
N PRO A 56 18.15 -24.11 -5.70
CA PRO A 56 18.35 -23.30 -4.53
C PRO A 56 17.79 -24.01 -3.29
N GLU A 57 18.53 -23.98 -2.20
CA GLU A 57 18.03 -24.45 -0.90
C GLU A 57 16.98 -23.45 -0.40
N LEU A 58 15.76 -23.95 -0.18
CA LEU A 58 14.61 -23.14 0.24
C LEU A 58 14.22 -23.58 1.64
N GLU A 59 14.62 -22.79 2.61
CA GLU A 59 14.35 -23.06 4.03
C GLU A 59 13.46 -21.99 4.64
N GLU A 60 12.77 -22.37 5.72
CA GLU A 60 12.04 -21.43 6.55
C GLU A 60 13.01 -20.40 7.18
N GLY A 61 12.69 -19.12 7.11
CA GLY A 61 13.56 -18.04 7.58
C GLY A 61 14.48 -17.45 6.52
N ALA A 62 14.55 -18.04 5.32
CA ALA A 62 15.26 -17.44 4.19
C ALA A 62 14.65 -16.07 3.79
N ALA A 63 15.43 -15.25 3.12
CA ALA A 63 15.02 -13.94 2.65
C ALA A 63 15.41 -13.69 1.19
N LEU A 64 14.74 -12.74 0.55
CA LEU A 64 15.09 -12.23 -0.78
C LEU A 64 15.61 -10.80 -0.67
N ILE A 65 16.71 -10.53 -1.38
CA ILE A 65 17.20 -9.18 -1.65
C ILE A 65 17.09 -8.94 -3.15
N PHE A 66 16.44 -7.85 -3.50
CA PHE A 66 16.33 -7.42 -4.89
C PHE A 66 17.05 -6.08 -5.09
N ARG A 67 17.94 -6.04 -6.06
CA ARG A 67 18.69 -4.85 -6.48
C ARG A 67 18.37 -4.51 -7.91
N GLU A 68 18.27 -3.23 -8.20
CA GLU A 68 18.09 -2.70 -9.54
C GLU A 68 18.97 -1.46 -9.71
N GLY A 69 19.71 -1.35 -10.82
CA GLY A 69 20.65 -0.27 -11.05
C GLY A 69 21.72 -0.13 -9.95
N GLY A 70 22.12 -1.23 -9.32
CA GLY A 70 23.07 -1.26 -8.19
C GLY A 70 22.48 -0.82 -6.85
N ARG A 71 21.21 -0.41 -6.78
CA ARG A 71 20.54 -0.02 -5.53
C ARG A 71 19.67 -1.17 -5.01
N GLN A 72 19.70 -1.39 -3.70
CA GLN A 72 18.78 -2.32 -3.06
C GLN A 72 17.38 -1.70 -3.03
N ARG A 73 16.43 -2.37 -3.68
CA ARG A 73 15.03 -1.92 -3.79
C ARG A 73 14.11 -2.67 -2.84
N PHE A 74 14.53 -3.86 -2.43
CA PHE A 74 13.74 -4.70 -1.54
C PHE A 74 14.64 -5.62 -0.72
N THR A 75 14.25 -5.82 0.53
CA THR A 75 14.66 -6.95 1.37
C THR A 75 13.42 -7.45 2.10
N GLY A 76 13.22 -8.76 2.10
CA GLY A 76 12.04 -9.34 2.72
C GLY A 76 12.20 -10.82 3.01
N GLN A 77 11.45 -11.30 4.01
CA GLN A 77 11.44 -12.69 4.38
C GLN A 77 10.60 -13.51 3.40
N LEU A 78 11.13 -14.65 2.98
CA LEU A 78 10.39 -15.63 2.17
C LEU A 78 9.19 -16.14 2.97
N VAL A 79 8.00 -15.99 2.40
CA VAL A 79 6.74 -16.41 3.03
C VAL A 79 6.12 -17.60 2.33
N THR A 80 6.44 -17.77 1.05
CA THR A 80 5.97 -18.90 0.27
C THR A 80 7.05 -19.34 -0.71
N ALA A 81 7.31 -20.63 -0.75
CA ALA A 81 8.13 -21.29 -1.78
C ALA A 81 7.35 -22.49 -2.31
N THR A 82 7.09 -22.51 -3.61
CA THR A 82 6.32 -23.58 -4.25
C THR A 82 7.18 -24.27 -5.28
N THR A 83 7.42 -25.56 -5.08
CA THR A 83 8.03 -26.47 -6.03
C THR A 83 6.98 -27.47 -6.54
N SER A 84 7.14 -27.97 -7.76
CA SER A 84 6.22 -28.97 -8.31
C SER A 84 6.99 -30.05 -9.04
N THR A 85 6.58 -31.30 -8.92
CA THR A 85 7.12 -32.40 -9.71
C THR A 85 6.72 -32.37 -11.19
N GLN A 86 5.78 -31.51 -11.56
CA GLN A 86 5.27 -31.34 -12.93
C GLN A 86 5.85 -30.10 -13.64
N SER A 87 6.61 -29.25 -12.95
CA SER A 87 7.16 -28.00 -13.48
C SER A 87 8.60 -27.81 -13.06
N SER A 88 9.43 -27.29 -13.94
CA SER A 88 10.79 -26.81 -13.62
C SER A 88 10.79 -25.41 -13.02
N ILE A 89 9.62 -24.84 -12.74
CA ILE A 89 9.49 -23.52 -12.16
C ILE A 89 9.32 -23.62 -10.65
N VAL A 90 10.13 -22.86 -9.94
CA VAL A 90 10.02 -22.62 -8.50
C VAL A 90 9.45 -21.22 -8.32
N ASN A 91 8.32 -21.10 -7.64
CA ASN A 91 7.70 -19.81 -7.36
C ASN A 91 7.99 -19.40 -5.91
N LEU A 92 8.51 -18.19 -5.76
CA LEU A 92 8.86 -17.58 -4.48
C LEU A 92 8.00 -16.34 -4.24
N SER A 93 7.58 -16.11 -3.00
CA SER A 93 7.01 -14.84 -2.55
C SER A 93 7.66 -14.44 -1.23
N ALA A 94 8.06 -13.18 -1.13
CA ALA A 94 8.64 -12.57 0.05
C ALA A 94 7.91 -11.27 0.39
N LEU A 95 7.79 -11.00 1.69
CA LEU A 95 7.24 -9.75 2.22
C LEU A 95 8.33 -8.98 2.98
N ASP A 96 8.35 -7.66 2.82
CA ASP A 96 9.28 -6.80 3.54
C ASP A 96 8.92 -6.69 5.04
N GLY A 97 9.60 -5.79 5.76
CA GLY A 97 9.42 -5.58 7.20
C GLY A 97 7.99 -5.20 7.61
N GLY A 98 7.16 -4.75 6.67
CA GLY A 98 5.74 -4.45 6.93
C GLY A 98 4.94 -5.67 7.41
N ARG A 99 5.38 -6.88 7.04
CA ARG A 99 4.82 -8.14 7.54
C ARG A 99 4.83 -8.20 9.08
N PHE A 100 5.92 -7.75 9.71
CA PHE A 100 6.04 -7.80 11.16
C PHE A 100 5.12 -6.79 11.85
N LEU A 101 4.88 -5.64 11.22
CA LEU A 101 3.90 -4.68 11.75
C LEU A 101 2.46 -5.18 11.61
N ALA A 102 2.11 -5.76 10.47
CA ALA A 102 0.76 -6.27 10.21
C ALA A 102 0.47 -7.57 10.98
N GLY A 103 1.47 -8.44 11.16
CA GLY A 103 1.32 -9.73 11.82
C GLY A 103 1.40 -9.70 13.36
N ASN A 104 1.93 -8.64 13.94
CA ASN A 104 2.07 -8.51 15.39
C ASN A 104 1.02 -7.57 15.97
N GLN A 105 0.51 -7.93 17.14
CA GLN A 105 -0.40 -7.11 17.92
C GLN A 105 0.30 -6.61 19.19
N GLY A 106 -0.10 -5.41 19.64
CA GLY A 106 0.45 -4.82 20.85
C GLY A 106 -0.64 -4.22 21.75
N TRP A 107 -0.27 -3.98 23.00
CA TRP A 107 -1.07 -3.21 23.93
C TRP A 107 -0.35 -1.91 24.25
N TYR A 108 -0.84 -0.80 23.70
CA TYR A 108 -0.22 0.52 23.86
C TYR A 108 -1.22 1.54 24.41
N LYS A 109 -0.70 2.46 25.21
CA LYS A 109 -1.43 3.63 25.69
C LYS A 109 -0.55 4.87 25.52
N PHE A 110 -0.92 5.75 24.62
CA PHE A 110 -0.28 7.04 24.40
C PHE A 110 -1.18 8.13 24.98
N THR A 111 -0.67 8.94 25.88
CA THR A 111 -1.46 10.02 26.53
C THR A 111 -1.22 11.38 25.86
N GLN A 112 0.01 11.66 25.46
CA GLN A 112 0.42 12.89 24.75
C GLN A 112 1.63 12.60 23.86
N ALA A 113 1.56 11.60 23.00
CA ALA A 113 2.64 11.28 22.08
C ALA A 113 2.28 11.75 20.67
N THR A 114 3.28 12.22 19.92
CA THR A 114 3.09 12.44 18.49
C THR A 114 3.12 11.10 17.74
N PRO A 115 2.49 10.98 16.56
CA PRO A 115 2.54 9.76 15.74
C PRO A 115 3.96 9.22 15.52
N GLU A 116 4.90 10.11 15.22
CA GLU A 116 6.31 9.76 15.01
C GLU A 116 7.01 9.25 16.28
N GLN A 117 6.65 9.76 17.46
CA GLN A 117 7.15 9.24 18.74
C GLN A 117 6.58 7.86 19.03
N ALA A 118 5.28 7.68 18.83
CA ALA A 118 4.61 6.39 19.02
C ALA A 118 5.17 5.32 18.06
N ALA A 119 5.38 5.66 16.79
CA ALA A 119 6.00 4.76 15.81
C ALA A 119 7.41 4.35 16.24
N ARG A 120 8.24 5.27 16.75
CA ARG A 120 9.57 4.95 17.29
C ARG A 120 9.50 3.99 18.47
N THR A 121 8.57 4.21 19.40
CA THR A 121 8.38 3.33 20.56
C THR A 121 8.02 1.92 20.10
N ILE A 122 7.03 1.78 19.20
CA ILE A 122 6.61 0.48 18.66
C ILE A 122 7.77 -0.22 17.97
N CYS A 123 8.53 0.50 17.13
CA CYS A 123 9.67 -0.08 16.40
C CYS A 123 10.79 -0.51 17.35
N ALA A 124 11.07 0.28 18.40
CA ALA A 124 12.07 -0.08 19.40
C ALA A 124 11.70 -1.36 20.14
N ASP A 125 10.43 -1.51 20.54
CA ASP A 125 9.92 -2.70 21.22
C ASP A 125 10.00 -3.97 20.34
N GLN A 126 9.95 -3.80 19.01
CA GLN A 126 9.94 -4.89 18.03
C GLN A 126 11.29 -5.10 17.32
N GLY A 127 12.32 -4.33 17.67
CA GLY A 127 13.62 -4.41 17.00
C GLY A 127 13.59 -3.99 15.51
N ILE A 128 12.61 -3.18 15.10
CA ILE A 128 12.47 -2.66 13.74
C ILE A 128 13.31 -1.41 13.56
N GLN A 129 14.14 -1.38 12.53
CA GLN A 129 14.91 -0.19 12.19
C GLN A 129 13.98 0.93 11.72
N VAL A 130 14.28 2.16 12.17
CA VAL A 130 13.52 3.35 11.83
C VAL A 130 14.32 4.22 10.89
N GLY A 131 13.77 4.48 9.72
CA GLY A 131 14.23 5.48 8.77
C GLY A 131 13.58 6.84 9.01
N ARG A 132 13.05 7.46 7.97
CA ARG A 132 12.40 8.77 8.05
C ARG A 132 10.95 8.64 8.52
N LEU A 133 10.60 9.39 9.57
CA LEU A 133 9.21 9.52 10.03
C LEU A 133 8.77 10.97 9.84
N ALA A 134 7.66 11.18 9.14
CA ALA A 134 7.07 12.50 8.95
C ALA A 134 6.70 13.10 10.32
N SER A 135 7.22 14.28 10.60
CA SER A 135 6.90 15.00 11.82
C SER A 135 5.53 15.67 11.70
N THR A 136 4.65 15.35 12.61
CA THR A 136 3.31 15.93 12.65
C THR A 136 3.22 17.10 13.61
N GLY A 137 4.02 17.09 14.70
CA GLY A 137 3.96 18.04 15.80
C GLY A 137 2.65 17.98 16.61
N ILE A 138 1.79 16.97 16.38
CA ILE A 138 0.47 16.85 16.97
C ILE A 138 0.47 15.78 18.05
N ALA A 139 0.37 16.19 19.31
CA ALA A 139 0.24 15.28 20.43
C ALA A 139 -1.17 14.67 20.47
N LEU A 140 -1.24 13.35 20.60
CA LEU A 140 -2.45 12.55 20.58
C LEU A 140 -2.55 11.67 21.82
N GLY A 141 -3.79 11.38 22.23
CA GLY A 141 -4.10 10.44 23.31
C GLY A 141 -5.00 9.32 22.80
N ARG A 142 -4.54 8.05 22.92
CA ARG A 142 -5.33 6.89 22.53
C ARG A 142 -4.77 5.61 23.15
N LYS A 143 -5.63 4.61 23.43
CA LYS A 143 -5.20 3.28 23.87
C LYS A 143 -5.60 2.21 22.87
N PHE A 144 -4.71 1.24 22.71
CA PHE A 144 -4.78 0.20 21.69
C PHE A 144 -4.63 -1.17 22.35
N PRO A 145 -5.70 -1.76 22.88
CA PRO A 145 -5.66 -3.09 23.51
C PRO A 145 -5.69 -4.19 22.44
N GLY A 146 -4.56 -4.88 22.20
CA GLY A 146 -4.49 -6.00 21.28
C GLY A 146 -4.74 -5.60 19.82
N VAL A 147 -4.19 -4.48 19.39
CA VAL A 147 -4.35 -3.95 18.02
C VAL A 147 -3.09 -4.25 17.21
N ALA A 148 -3.23 -4.56 15.91
CA ALA A 148 -2.10 -4.74 15.02
C ALA A 148 -1.23 -3.46 14.94
N LEU A 149 0.09 -3.64 14.91
CA LEU A 149 1.03 -2.52 15.05
C LEU A 149 0.94 -1.53 13.91
N ASP A 150 0.73 -2.00 12.68
CA ASP A 150 0.49 -1.16 11.51
C ASP A 150 -0.78 -0.30 11.67
N GLN A 151 -1.84 -0.87 12.23
CA GLN A 151 -3.09 -0.17 12.50
C GLN A 151 -2.93 0.89 13.59
N ILE A 152 -2.07 0.65 14.59
CA ILE A 152 -1.77 1.65 15.63
C ILE A 152 -1.09 2.87 14.99
N ILE A 153 -0.04 2.64 14.21
CA ILE A 153 0.71 3.69 13.51
C ILE A 153 -0.22 4.44 12.56
N SER A 154 -0.96 3.72 11.71
CA SER A 154 -1.89 4.31 10.73
C SER A 154 -2.99 5.13 11.40
N THR A 155 -3.56 4.66 12.52
CA THR A 155 -4.59 5.41 13.27
C THR A 155 -4.05 6.75 13.78
N LEU A 156 -2.84 6.76 14.35
CA LEU A 156 -2.26 7.99 14.88
C LEU A 156 -1.95 9.00 13.76
N TYR A 157 -1.43 8.53 12.61
CA TYR A 157 -1.21 9.39 11.46
C TYR A 157 -2.53 9.82 10.79
N THR A 158 -3.58 9.00 10.80
CA THR A 158 -4.94 9.40 10.37
C THR A 158 -5.45 10.56 11.24
N MET A 159 -5.42 10.41 12.57
CA MET A 159 -5.84 11.46 13.50
C MET A 159 -5.04 12.76 13.34
N ALA A 160 -3.75 12.67 13.05
CA ALA A 160 -2.93 13.83 12.75
C ALA A 160 -3.31 14.45 11.39
N GLY A 161 -3.56 13.64 10.37
CA GLY A 161 -4.00 14.07 9.04
C GLY A 161 -5.34 14.80 9.06
N GLU A 162 -6.29 14.34 9.90
CA GLU A 162 -7.58 15.02 10.13
C GLU A 162 -7.39 16.45 10.70
N ARG A 163 -6.35 16.66 11.54
CA ARG A 163 -6.09 17.95 12.16
C ARG A 163 -5.29 18.91 11.30
N ASN A 164 -4.36 18.41 10.48
CA ASN A 164 -3.44 19.25 9.69
C ASN A 164 -3.70 19.22 8.19
N GLY A 165 -4.67 18.41 7.71
CA GLY A 165 -5.02 18.29 6.30
C GLY A 165 -4.01 17.51 5.45
N LYS A 166 -2.95 16.95 6.06
CA LYS A 166 -1.90 16.21 5.36
C LYS A 166 -2.28 14.74 5.20
N ARG A 167 -1.62 14.07 4.26
CA ARG A 167 -1.78 12.64 4.00
C ARG A 167 -0.44 11.94 4.17
N TYR A 168 -0.47 10.75 4.74
CA TYR A 168 0.72 9.99 5.11
C TYR A 168 0.69 8.60 4.50
N LEU A 169 1.87 8.06 4.24
CA LEU A 169 2.07 6.68 3.79
C LEU A 169 3.13 6.00 4.65
N THR A 170 2.82 4.82 5.15
CA THR A 170 3.77 3.94 5.84
C THR A 170 4.32 2.93 4.84
N ARG A 171 5.64 2.77 4.78
CA ARG A 171 6.35 1.80 3.94
C ARG A 171 7.69 1.40 4.56
N PHE A 172 8.37 0.45 3.94
CA PHE A 172 9.74 0.09 4.27
C PHE A 172 10.70 0.50 3.16
N THR A 173 11.93 0.88 3.53
CA THR A 173 13.01 1.11 2.55
C THR A 173 13.51 -0.21 1.98
N GLY A 174 14.26 -0.17 0.89
CA GLY A 174 14.89 -1.36 0.33
C GLY A 174 15.83 -2.06 1.31
N GLU A 175 16.39 -1.35 2.27
CA GLU A 175 17.27 -1.85 3.33
C GLU A 175 16.51 -2.37 4.56
N GLY A 176 15.18 -2.24 4.59
CA GLY A 176 14.31 -2.79 5.63
C GLY A 176 14.02 -1.86 6.81
N ALA A 177 14.25 -0.55 6.68
CA ALA A 177 13.87 0.43 7.69
C ALA A 177 12.45 0.96 7.47
N LEU A 178 11.68 1.13 8.56
CA LEU A 178 10.35 1.74 8.51
C LEU A 178 10.44 3.22 8.13
N GLU A 179 9.66 3.64 7.15
CA GLU A 179 9.41 5.04 6.84
C GLU A 179 7.93 5.37 6.92
N VAL A 180 7.63 6.57 7.43
CA VAL A 180 6.34 7.21 7.25
C VAL A 180 6.55 8.55 6.57
N LEU A 181 5.99 8.72 5.39
CA LEU A 181 6.20 9.89 4.55
C LEU A 181 4.93 10.71 4.45
N GLU A 182 5.07 12.03 4.42
CA GLU A 182 4.01 12.90 3.96
C GLU A 182 3.86 12.75 2.44
N LYS A 183 2.67 12.41 1.96
CA LYS A 183 2.42 12.28 0.52
C LYS A 183 2.53 13.65 -0.15
N PRO A 184 3.22 13.75 -1.29
CA PRO A 184 3.44 15.03 -1.96
C PRO A 184 2.14 15.63 -2.48
N GLY A 185 2.02 16.95 -2.39
CA GLY A 185 0.92 17.73 -2.98
C GLY A 185 1.14 18.08 -4.45
N ALA A 186 2.36 17.92 -4.96
CA ALA A 186 2.73 18.20 -6.34
C ALA A 186 3.54 17.03 -6.91
N ALA A 187 3.43 16.80 -8.22
CA ALA A 187 4.19 15.78 -8.90
C ALA A 187 5.63 16.22 -9.16
N SER A 188 6.56 15.29 -8.94
CA SER A 188 7.95 15.37 -9.39
C SER A 188 8.23 14.47 -10.62
N LEU A 189 7.27 13.64 -11.00
CA LEU A 189 7.38 12.64 -12.04
C LEU A 189 6.27 12.85 -13.08
N GLU A 190 6.58 12.55 -14.35
CA GLU A 190 5.63 12.65 -15.48
C GLU A 190 5.56 11.32 -16.23
N ILE A 191 4.34 10.91 -16.57
CA ILE A 191 4.05 9.78 -17.46
C ILE A 191 3.60 10.39 -18.80
N ALA A 192 4.53 10.47 -19.74
CA ALA A 192 4.28 11.02 -21.09
C ALA A 192 4.00 9.95 -22.14
N GLN A 193 4.44 8.70 -21.90
CA GLN A 193 4.23 7.56 -22.78
C GLN A 193 3.66 6.39 -22.01
N THR A 194 2.51 5.91 -22.45
CA THR A 194 1.81 4.77 -21.87
C THR A 194 1.71 3.63 -22.88
N MET A 195 1.68 2.40 -22.41
CA MET A 195 1.29 1.23 -23.20
C MET A 195 -0.23 1.08 -23.24
N GLY A 196 -0.89 1.53 -22.18
CA GLY A 196 -2.33 1.49 -22.04
C GLY A 196 -2.81 2.30 -20.86
N VAL A 197 -3.97 2.91 -21.02
CA VAL A 197 -4.71 3.59 -19.95
C VAL A 197 -6.08 2.97 -19.86
N THR A 198 -6.42 2.43 -18.70
CA THR A 198 -7.76 1.91 -18.43
C THR A 198 -8.41 2.80 -17.37
N ASN A 199 -9.47 3.49 -17.78
CA ASN A 199 -10.28 4.30 -16.87
C ASN A 199 -11.65 3.65 -16.73
N THR A 200 -11.93 3.16 -15.52
CA THR A 200 -13.19 2.51 -15.19
C THR A 200 -13.92 3.38 -14.16
N TRP A 201 -15.17 3.68 -14.43
CA TRP A 201 -16.07 4.22 -13.42
C TRP A 201 -17.06 3.14 -12.99
N ASP A 202 -17.36 3.10 -11.70
CA ASP A 202 -18.24 2.11 -11.10
C ASP A 202 -19.20 2.82 -10.13
N ILE A 203 -20.49 2.59 -10.35
CA ILE A 203 -21.58 3.08 -9.51
C ILE A 203 -22.35 1.95 -8.82
N THR A 204 -21.85 0.71 -8.87
CA THR A 204 -22.53 -0.43 -8.26
C THR A 204 -22.77 -0.23 -6.77
N GLY A 205 -21.81 0.34 -6.07
CA GLY A 205 -21.89 0.67 -4.64
C GLY A 205 -22.39 2.08 -4.33
N LEU A 206 -22.81 2.85 -5.35
CA LEU A 206 -23.17 4.26 -5.19
C LEU A 206 -24.21 4.48 -4.11
N CYS A 207 -23.95 5.45 -3.23
CA CYS A 207 -24.90 6.02 -2.31
C CYS A 207 -24.91 7.54 -2.51
N ASN A 208 -26.06 8.12 -2.77
CA ASN A 208 -26.21 9.56 -2.99
C ASN A 208 -27.27 10.22 -2.07
N ARG A 209 -27.77 9.43 -1.12
CA ARG A 209 -28.61 9.91 -0.03
C ARG A 209 -28.35 9.08 1.22
N VAL A 210 -28.17 9.74 2.36
CA VAL A 210 -28.12 9.07 3.66
C VAL A 210 -29.19 9.65 4.55
N ALA A 211 -30.16 8.83 4.94
CA ALA A 211 -31.22 9.19 5.86
C ALA A 211 -30.77 8.92 7.30
N ILE A 212 -30.87 9.92 8.17
CA ILE A 212 -30.50 9.81 9.58
C ILE A 212 -31.79 9.63 10.39
N TYR A 213 -31.88 8.50 11.09
CA TYR A 213 -33.02 8.17 11.95
C TYR A 213 -32.62 8.27 13.43
N SER A 214 -33.59 8.57 14.28
CA SER A 214 -33.46 8.40 15.71
C SER A 214 -33.49 6.92 16.09
N GLU A 215 -33.05 6.57 17.29
CA GLU A 215 -33.15 5.19 17.84
C GLU A 215 -34.59 4.66 17.87
N ASN A 216 -35.57 5.55 17.92
CA ASN A 216 -37.00 5.20 17.90
C ASN A 216 -37.59 5.15 16.47
N GLY A 217 -36.79 5.22 15.42
CA GLY A 217 -37.22 5.09 14.04
C GLY A 217 -37.77 6.34 13.39
N GLY A 218 -37.73 7.47 14.06
CA GLY A 218 -38.15 8.77 13.47
C GLY A 218 -37.08 9.33 12.54
N LEU A 219 -37.42 9.74 11.32
CA LEU A 219 -36.53 10.43 10.41
C LEU A 219 -36.16 11.81 10.96
N LEU A 220 -34.86 12.05 11.15
CA LEU A 220 -34.35 13.32 11.65
C LEU A 220 -33.97 14.26 10.50
N ARG A 221 -33.19 13.77 9.54
CA ARG A 221 -32.75 14.51 8.34
C ARG A 221 -32.14 13.60 7.29
N CYS A 222 -31.91 14.13 6.09
CA CYS A 222 -31.10 13.48 5.05
C CYS A 222 -29.87 14.33 4.72
N VAL A 223 -28.78 13.65 4.35
CA VAL A 223 -27.61 14.23 3.71
C VAL A 223 -27.58 13.70 2.28
N GLU A 224 -27.47 14.57 1.28
CA GLU A 224 -27.75 14.21 -0.11
C GLU A 224 -26.77 14.86 -1.10
N ASP A 225 -26.44 14.13 -2.16
CA ASP A 225 -25.83 14.64 -3.39
C ASP A 225 -26.92 14.76 -4.48
N GLY A 226 -27.56 15.92 -4.55
CA GLY A 226 -28.63 16.16 -5.52
C GLY A 226 -28.17 16.11 -6.98
N ALA A 227 -26.89 16.36 -7.28
CA ALA A 227 -26.35 16.25 -8.62
C ALA A 227 -26.24 14.77 -9.05
N SER A 228 -25.80 13.92 -8.14
CA SER A 228 -25.76 12.48 -8.36
C SER A 228 -27.16 11.88 -8.47
N GLN A 229 -28.10 12.31 -7.63
CA GLN A 229 -29.48 11.83 -7.69
C GLN A 229 -30.17 12.13 -9.03
N ARG A 230 -29.93 13.31 -9.61
CA ARG A 230 -30.50 13.67 -10.93
C ARG A 230 -29.97 12.80 -12.06
N ARG A 231 -28.72 12.29 -11.95
CA ARG A 231 -28.08 11.45 -12.98
C ARG A 231 -28.39 9.98 -12.80
N ASN A 232 -28.41 9.49 -11.57
CA ASN A 232 -28.37 8.06 -11.25
C ASN A 232 -29.62 7.56 -10.51
N GLY A 233 -30.62 8.44 -10.25
CA GLY A 233 -31.72 8.14 -9.34
C GLY A 233 -31.28 8.20 -7.87
N THR A 234 -32.22 7.98 -6.97
CA THR A 234 -31.94 8.00 -5.52
C THR A 234 -31.49 6.64 -5.02
N LEU A 235 -30.27 6.58 -4.51
CA LEU A 235 -29.67 5.40 -3.90
C LEU A 235 -29.37 5.72 -2.43
N GLN A 236 -30.18 5.14 -1.52
CA GLN A 236 -30.20 5.54 -0.11
C GLN A 236 -29.58 4.50 0.81
N ARG A 237 -28.79 5.00 1.80
CA ARG A 237 -28.42 4.25 3.01
C ARG A 237 -29.00 4.94 4.25
N VAL A 238 -28.91 4.24 5.38
CA VAL A 238 -29.46 4.70 6.66
C VAL A 238 -28.35 4.73 7.71
N VAL A 239 -28.35 5.80 8.53
CA VAL A 239 -27.53 5.95 9.72
C VAL A 239 -28.46 6.22 10.91
N THR A 240 -28.17 5.62 12.06
CA THR A 240 -28.95 5.84 13.28
C THR A 240 -28.20 6.80 14.21
N GLN A 241 -28.86 7.88 14.62
CA GLN A 241 -28.32 8.80 15.61
C GLN A 241 -28.19 8.10 16.96
N ARG A 242 -26.96 7.98 17.46
CA ARG A 242 -26.65 7.45 18.79
C ARG A 242 -26.19 8.57 19.72
N LYS A 243 -26.48 8.43 21.01
CA LYS A 243 -26.06 9.41 22.02
C LYS A 243 -24.53 9.59 22.01
N GLY A 244 -24.09 10.83 21.95
CA GLY A 244 -22.67 11.20 21.93
C GLY A 244 -21.94 11.01 20.58
N LYS A 245 -22.66 10.65 19.50
CA LYS A 245 -22.06 10.55 18.15
C LYS A 245 -22.66 11.59 17.19
N ASP A 246 -21.83 12.13 16.31
CA ASP A 246 -22.27 13.02 15.22
C ASP A 246 -22.72 12.20 14.02
N ALA A 247 -24.00 11.84 13.98
CA ALA A 247 -24.58 11.11 12.85
C ALA A 247 -24.51 11.87 11.53
N ALA A 248 -24.32 13.19 11.56
CA ALA A 248 -24.16 13.96 10.34
C ALA A 248 -22.76 13.82 9.74
N ALA A 249 -21.74 13.76 10.58
CA ALA A 249 -20.39 13.44 10.14
C ALA A 249 -20.33 12.01 9.60
N GLU A 250 -20.95 11.05 10.30
CA GLU A 250 -21.06 9.65 9.85
C GLU A 250 -21.81 9.57 8.50
N ALA A 251 -22.91 10.28 8.31
CA ALA A 251 -23.65 10.29 7.06
C ALA A 251 -22.85 10.89 5.89
N ARG A 252 -22.04 11.94 6.13
CA ARG A 252 -21.16 12.50 5.11
C ARG A 252 -20.06 11.50 4.72
N ALA A 253 -19.45 10.83 5.69
CA ALA A 253 -18.46 9.79 5.43
C ALA A 253 -19.07 8.66 4.59
N VAL A 254 -20.29 8.20 4.92
CA VAL A 254 -21.00 7.18 4.12
C VAL A 254 -21.23 7.63 2.67
N LEU A 255 -21.56 8.92 2.44
CA LEU A 255 -21.70 9.45 1.07
C LEU A 255 -20.36 9.48 0.34
N GLU A 256 -19.28 9.91 0.99
CA GLU A 256 -17.94 9.99 0.41
C GLU A 256 -17.38 8.61 0.09
N ASP A 257 -17.51 7.67 1.00
CA ASP A 257 -17.02 6.28 0.84
C ASP A 257 -17.76 5.53 -0.27
N ASN A 258 -19.01 5.89 -0.50
CA ASN A 258 -19.87 5.25 -1.51
C ASN A 258 -20.21 6.20 -2.67
N ALA A 259 -19.37 7.16 -2.95
CA ALA A 259 -19.45 7.98 -4.15
C ALA A 259 -19.04 7.19 -5.40
N LEU A 260 -19.19 7.82 -6.58
CA LEU A 260 -18.67 7.29 -7.83
C LEU A 260 -17.21 6.82 -7.65
N GLN A 261 -16.97 5.54 -7.84
CA GLN A 261 -15.62 4.97 -7.83
C GLN A 261 -14.99 5.14 -9.20
N GLN A 262 -13.82 5.77 -9.23
CA GLN A 262 -13.02 5.88 -10.45
C GLN A 262 -11.71 5.13 -10.24
N ASN A 263 -11.46 4.13 -11.08
CA ASN A 263 -10.25 3.34 -11.09
C ASN A 263 -9.46 3.64 -12.37
N LEU A 264 -8.39 4.35 -12.23
CA LEU A 264 -7.46 4.65 -13.31
C LEU A 264 -6.25 3.74 -13.19
N THR A 265 -6.01 2.91 -14.19
CA THR A 265 -4.83 2.06 -14.29
C THR A 265 -4.02 2.45 -15.51
N VAL A 266 -2.72 2.60 -15.32
CA VAL A 266 -1.79 2.97 -16.38
C VAL A 266 -0.70 1.93 -16.49
N GLU A 267 -0.37 1.49 -17.70
CA GLU A 267 0.72 0.58 -18.00
C GLU A 267 1.83 1.32 -18.74
N VAL A 268 3.06 1.15 -18.28
CA VAL A 268 4.24 1.86 -18.78
C VAL A 268 5.37 0.88 -19.04
N LEU A 269 6.04 1.00 -20.19
CA LEU A 269 7.27 0.26 -20.48
C LEU A 269 8.46 1.01 -19.87
N SER A 270 9.31 0.29 -19.16
CA SER A 270 10.53 0.81 -18.51
C SER A 270 10.28 2.07 -17.66
N PRO A 271 9.31 2.03 -16.73
CA PRO A 271 9.04 3.17 -15.86
C PRO A 271 10.23 3.47 -14.95
N PRO A 272 10.42 4.72 -14.51
CA PRO A 272 11.32 5.02 -13.41
C PRO A 272 10.96 4.22 -12.15
N MET A 273 11.96 3.77 -11.41
CA MET A 273 11.76 3.00 -10.17
C MET A 273 11.14 3.81 -9.03
N GLU A 274 11.12 5.12 -9.18
CA GLU A 274 10.47 6.07 -8.29
C GLU A 274 8.94 6.13 -8.48
N PHE A 275 8.40 5.50 -9.55
CA PHE A 275 6.95 5.37 -9.74
C PHE A 275 6.40 4.30 -8.82
N ILE A 276 6.28 4.61 -7.54
CA ILE A 276 5.79 3.71 -6.51
C ILE A 276 4.64 4.34 -5.72
N CYS A 277 3.91 3.50 -5.01
CA CYS A 277 2.82 3.90 -4.14
C CYS A 277 3.22 5.06 -3.21
N GLY A 278 2.36 6.08 -3.15
CA GLY A 278 2.55 7.29 -2.36
C GLY A 278 3.07 8.49 -3.14
N GLU A 279 3.67 8.29 -4.30
CA GLU A 279 4.18 9.39 -5.13
C GLU A 279 3.04 10.08 -5.91
N ALA A 280 3.28 11.34 -6.29
CA ALA A 280 2.42 12.10 -7.18
C ALA A 280 3.03 12.13 -8.58
N VAL A 281 2.18 11.97 -9.61
CA VAL A 281 2.59 11.92 -11.01
C VAL A 281 1.71 12.82 -11.87
N ILE A 282 2.28 13.42 -12.90
CA ILE A 282 1.51 14.03 -13.99
C ILE A 282 1.34 12.98 -15.08
N LEU A 283 0.10 12.67 -15.42
CA LEU A 283 -0.24 11.85 -16.59
C LEU A 283 -0.67 12.77 -17.73
N ARG A 284 -0.11 12.54 -18.94
CA ARG A 284 -0.53 13.19 -20.18
C ARG A 284 -0.75 12.13 -21.25
N ASP A 285 -1.95 11.59 -21.28
CA ASP A 285 -2.33 10.61 -22.29
C ASP A 285 -3.38 11.18 -23.24
N THR A 286 -2.95 11.45 -24.47
CA THR A 286 -3.83 12.01 -25.51
C THR A 286 -4.81 11.00 -26.06
N GLY A 287 -4.49 9.70 -26.00
CA GLY A 287 -5.32 8.62 -26.53
C GLY A 287 -6.58 8.37 -25.72
N SER A 288 -6.47 8.40 -24.38
CA SER A 288 -7.62 8.25 -23.48
C SER A 288 -8.31 9.56 -23.13
N GLY A 289 -7.69 10.71 -23.43
CA GLY A 289 -8.12 12.03 -22.99
C GLY A 289 -7.89 12.29 -21.50
N VAL A 290 -7.17 11.41 -20.81
CA VAL A 290 -6.85 11.56 -19.38
C VAL A 290 -5.56 12.35 -19.22
N SER A 291 -5.66 13.51 -18.58
CA SER A 291 -4.51 14.35 -18.29
C SER A 291 -4.69 15.06 -16.95
N GLY A 292 -3.62 15.18 -16.16
CA GLY A 292 -3.66 15.88 -14.88
C GLY A 292 -2.67 15.36 -13.85
N LEU A 293 -2.88 15.80 -12.61
CA LEU A 293 -2.15 15.38 -11.42
C LEU A 293 -2.88 14.20 -10.79
N PHE A 294 -2.12 13.13 -10.52
CA PHE A 294 -2.62 11.92 -9.89
C PHE A 294 -1.67 11.45 -8.78
N TRP A 295 -2.19 10.61 -7.89
CA TRP A 295 -1.41 9.94 -6.85
C TRP A 295 -1.41 8.44 -7.09
N VAL A 296 -0.25 7.81 -6.92
CA VAL A 296 -0.08 6.36 -7.07
C VAL A 296 -0.62 5.69 -5.80
N ASP A 297 -1.75 5.00 -5.90
CA ASP A 297 -2.37 4.22 -4.83
C ASP A 297 -1.89 2.76 -4.78
N GLY A 298 -1.31 2.29 -5.87
CA GLY A 298 -0.69 0.98 -5.98
C GLY A 298 0.19 0.88 -7.21
N ASP A 299 1.25 0.12 -7.08
CA ASP A 299 2.21 -0.13 -8.14
C ASP A 299 2.56 -1.61 -8.24
N THR A 300 2.85 -2.04 -9.45
CA THR A 300 3.45 -3.34 -9.74
C THR A 300 4.51 -3.14 -10.81
N HIS A 301 5.75 -3.45 -10.46
CA HIS A 301 6.88 -3.51 -11.40
C HIS A 301 7.15 -4.97 -11.74
N THR A 302 7.20 -5.30 -13.02
CA THR A 302 7.41 -6.66 -13.49
C THR A 302 8.59 -6.72 -14.45
N TRP A 303 9.54 -7.58 -14.17
CA TRP A 303 10.65 -7.93 -15.08
C TRP A 303 10.39 -9.30 -15.66
N LYS A 304 10.25 -9.37 -16.97
CA LYS A 304 9.99 -10.61 -17.71
C LYS A 304 10.52 -10.49 -19.13
N ASN A 305 11.16 -11.54 -19.65
CA ASN A 305 11.70 -11.59 -21.01
C ASN A 305 12.59 -10.39 -21.35
N GLY A 306 13.42 -9.93 -20.40
CA GLY A 306 14.29 -8.78 -20.58
C GLY A 306 13.59 -7.41 -20.60
N GLN A 307 12.31 -7.36 -20.35
CA GLN A 307 11.53 -6.11 -20.29
C GLN A 307 11.16 -5.78 -18.85
N HIS A 308 11.14 -4.48 -18.55
CA HIS A 308 10.59 -3.94 -17.30
C HIS A 308 9.25 -3.25 -17.62
N LEU A 309 8.18 -3.74 -17.00
CA LEU A 309 6.83 -3.21 -17.16
C LEU A 309 6.35 -2.68 -15.81
N GLY A 310 5.69 -1.53 -15.83
CA GLY A 310 5.01 -0.95 -14.67
C GLY A 310 3.51 -0.89 -14.88
N LYS A 311 2.76 -1.26 -13.85
CA LYS A 311 1.30 -1.10 -13.78
C LYS A 311 0.95 -0.30 -12.54
N PHE A 312 0.29 0.85 -12.73
CA PHE A 312 0.05 1.83 -11.69
C PHE A 312 -1.45 2.06 -11.51
N LYS A 313 -1.92 1.94 -10.28
CA LYS A 313 -3.25 2.38 -9.87
C LYS A 313 -3.16 3.84 -9.46
N LEU A 314 -3.81 4.71 -10.21
CA LEU A 314 -3.79 6.14 -9.99
C LEU A 314 -5.10 6.63 -9.38
N ASN A 315 -5.00 7.62 -8.51
CA ASN A 315 -6.14 8.27 -7.88
C ASN A 315 -6.17 9.75 -8.24
N TYR A 316 -7.34 10.28 -8.50
CA TYR A 316 -7.60 11.70 -8.74
C TYR A 316 -7.46 12.56 -7.48
N ARG A 317 -7.44 11.94 -6.31
CA ARG A 317 -7.34 12.60 -5.00
C ARG A 317 -6.14 12.10 -4.23
N ASN A 318 -5.51 12.99 -3.46
CA ASN A 318 -4.51 12.61 -2.48
C ASN A 318 -5.20 11.99 -1.27
N THR A 319 -5.29 10.67 -1.25
CA THR A 319 -5.88 9.91 -0.14
C THR A 319 -4.82 9.10 0.60
N MET A 320 -5.10 8.70 1.83
CA MET A 320 -4.28 7.77 2.60
C MET A 320 -5.11 6.56 3.02
N ASN A 321 -4.48 5.55 3.58
CA ASN A 321 -5.19 4.49 4.29
C ASN A 321 -5.66 5.02 5.64
N GLU A 322 -6.91 5.42 5.71
CA GLU A 322 -7.51 5.95 6.94
C GLU A 322 -7.96 4.79 7.84
N VAL A 323 -7.37 4.74 9.02
CA VAL A 323 -7.63 3.68 10.02
C VAL A 323 -8.10 4.31 11.31
N SER A 324 -9.10 3.69 11.93
CA SER A 324 -9.60 4.09 13.24
C SER A 324 -9.65 2.87 14.17
N ALA A 325 -8.52 2.53 14.75
CA ALA A 325 -8.39 1.45 15.72
C ALA A 325 -8.24 2.00 17.16
N GLY A 326 -8.38 1.12 18.15
CA GLY A 326 -8.27 1.49 19.55
C GLY A 326 -9.48 2.29 20.05
N ARG A 327 -9.30 2.97 21.21
CA ARG A 327 -10.35 3.79 21.84
C ARG A 327 -9.76 5.00 22.56
N GLU A 328 -10.55 6.01 22.75
CA GLU A 328 -10.19 7.21 23.51
C GLU A 328 -9.78 6.85 24.96
N ILE A 329 -8.96 7.73 25.56
CA ILE A 329 -8.45 7.57 26.92
C ILE A 329 -9.46 8.15 27.89
#